data_58d0a9623c5abcc2d99f9d1fcf91a3e3
#
_entry.id   58d0a9623c5abcc2d99f9d1fcf91a3e3
#
_cell.length_a   1.000
_cell.length_b   1.000
_cell.length_c   1.000
_cell.angle_alpha   90.00
_cell.angle_beta   90.00
_cell.angle_gamma   90.00
#
_symmetry.space_group_name_H-M   'P 1'
#
loop_
_entity.id
_entity.type
_entity.pdbx_description
1 polymer ?
#
loop_
_entity_poly.entity_id
_entity_poly.type
_entity_poly.pdbx_seq_one_letter_code
_entity_poly.pdbx_strand_id
1 'polypeptide(L)'
;RGLGDVYKRQTMIGDPSGKSDMRNMLTKETIDHNAKRFKEQLSRFITFDDDKAILANNADWLLNLNYVEFLREVGVHFSVNKMLTAECYKQRMERGLTFFEFNYMLMQGYDFLELNRRYGCKLEMGGNDQWSNILAGADLIRRKEKKDAYGLTLTLLTRSDGVKMGKTMAGAVWLCLLYTSDAAD
;
A
#
# COMPACT_ATOMS: atom_id res chain seq x y z
N ARG A 1 -18.17 6.80 -4.52
CA ARG A 1 -17.78 6.70 -3.09
C ARG A 1 -16.55 5.82 -3.00
N GLY A 2 -15.47 6.35 -2.45
CA GLY A 2 -14.39 5.58 -1.91
C GLY A 2 -13.08 5.57 -2.72
N LEU A 3 -12.46 6.73 -2.94
CA LEU A 3 -11.01 6.80 -3.03
C LEU A 3 -10.51 6.94 -1.59
N GLY A 4 -10.09 5.81 -1.00
CA GLY A 4 -9.47 5.82 0.31
C GLY A 4 -7.97 5.68 0.13
N ASP A 5 -7.19 6.60 0.68
CA ASP A 5 -5.77 6.37 0.85
C ASP A 5 -5.54 5.72 2.22
N VAL A 6 -4.90 4.55 2.22
CA VAL A 6 -4.55 3.85 3.45
C VAL A 6 -3.16 4.29 3.87
N TYR A 7 -3.09 5.01 4.97
CA TYR A 7 -1.81 5.31 5.58
C TYR A 7 -1.22 4.05 6.23
N LYS A 8 -0.14 3.56 5.64
CA LYS A 8 0.39 2.22 5.95
C LYS A 8 1.33 2.23 7.16
N ARG A 9 0.88 1.72 8.30
CA ARG A 9 1.81 1.32 9.38
C ARG A 9 2.69 0.12 9.04
N GLN A 10 2.44 -0.54 7.94
CA GLN A 10 3.39 -1.49 7.34
C GLN A 10 4.75 -0.83 7.02
N THR A 11 4.84 0.50 7.00
CA THR A 11 6.12 1.22 6.98
C THR A 11 6.98 1.00 8.22
N MET A 12 6.41 0.52 9.34
CA MET A 12 7.18 -0.01 10.46
C MET A 12 7.94 -1.28 10.06
N ILE A 13 7.41 -2.00 9.08
CA ILE A 13 7.95 -3.25 8.55
C ILE A 13 8.86 -2.98 7.34
N GLY A 14 8.61 -1.94 6.56
CA GLY A 14 9.31 -1.65 5.31
C GLY A 14 8.72 -2.42 4.12
N ASP A 15 8.29 -1.68 3.10
CA ASP A 15 7.77 -2.22 1.84
C ASP A 15 8.93 -2.77 1.00
N PRO A 16 8.95 -4.06 0.65
CA PRO A 16 10.02 -4.67 -0.15
C PRO A 16 9.96 -4.27 -1.63
N SER A 17 8.84 -3.70 -2.10
CA SER A 17 8.66 -3.41 -3.51
C SER A 17 9.62 -2.35 -4.04
N GLY A 18 10.42 -2.72 -5.04
CA GLY A 18 11.24 -1.81 -5.82
C GLY A 18 12.56 -1.35 -5.19
N LYS A 19 13.10 -2.01 -4.14
CA LYS A 19 14.41 -1.72 -3.56
C LYS A 19 15.21 -2.98 -3.22
N SER A 20 16.55 -2.85 -3.31
CA SER A 20 17.50 -3.92 -2.99
C SER A 20 17.83 -4.05 -1.51
N ASP A 21 17.59 -3.00 -0.71
CA ASP A 21 18.01 -2.94 0.69
C ASP A 21 16.83 -2.83 1.64
N MET A 22 16.98 -3.41 2.85
CA MET A 22 16.02 -3.31 3.93
C MET A 22 15.86 -1.84 4.37
N ARG A 23 14.63 -1.35 4.43
CA ARG A 23 14.35 0.03 4.86
C ARG A 23 14.53 0.17 6.38
N ASN A 24 14.96 1.36 6.80
CA ASN A 24 14.94 1.73 8.21
C ASN A 24 13.50 1.67 8.74
N MET A 25 13.32 0.98 9.85
CA MET A 25 12.04 0.93 10.55
C MET A 25 11.72 2.30 11.12
N LEU A 26 10.53 2.81 10.84
CA LEU A 26 10.07 4.10 11.36
C LEU A 26 9.40 3.91 12.73
N THR A 27 9.58 4.89 13.62
CA THR A 27 8.86 4.90 14.90
C THR A 27 7.39 5.31 14.69
N LYS A 28 6.55 4.98 15.66
CA LYS A 28 5.14 5.37 15.66
C LYS A 28 4.96 6.88 15.52
N GLU A 29 5.74 7.63 16.28
CA GLU A 29 5.69 9.10 16.31
C GLU A 29 6.04 9.68 14.95
N THR A 30 7.07 9.13 14.27
CA THR A 30 7.45 9.55 12.91
C THR A 30 6.34 9.26 11.92
N ILE A 31 5.69 8.10 12.04
CA ILE A 31 4.58 7.71 11.17
C ILE A 31 3.38 8.65 11.37
N ASP A 32 3.00 8.92 12.62
CA ASP A 32 1.87 9.79 12.94
C ASP A 32 2.13 11.24 12.49
N HIS A 33 3.38 11.73 12.64
CA HIS A 33 3.79 13.02 12.11
C HIS A 33 3.66 13.08 10.60
N ASN A 34 4.18 12.06 9.89
CA ASN A 34 4.11 12.01 8.44
C ASN A 34 2.67 11.92 7.93
N ALA A 35 1.78 11.17 8.61
CA ALA A 35 0.36 11.09 8.29
C ALA A 35 -0.32 12.46 8.34
N LYS A 36 -0.04 13.21 9.40
CA LYS A 36 -0.57 14.57 9.56
C LYS A 36 -0.13 15.48 8.42
N ARG A 37 1.19 15.48 8.11
CA ARG A 37 1.75 16.30 7.01
C ARG A 37 1.16 15.89 5.65
N PHE A 38 0.98 14.59 5.43
CA PHE A 38 0.37 14.08 4.20
C PHE A 38 -1.09 14.53 4.06
N LYS A 39 -1.87 14.43 5.14
CA LYS A 39 -3.24 14.95 5.17
C LYS A 39 -3.31 16.44 4.87
N GLU A 40 -2.43 17.25 5.48
CA GLU A 40 -2.34 18.70 5.24
C GLU A 40 -2.06 19.01 3.76
N GLN A 41 -1.15 18.28 3.11
CA GLN A 41 -0.84 18.46 1.69
C GLN A 41 -2.01 18.06 0.79
N LEU A 42 -2.61 16.91 1.03
CA LEU A 42 -3.75 16.41 0.25
C LEU A 42 -5.01 17.25 0.44
N SER A 43 -5.18 17.91 1.60
CA SER A 43 -6.33 18.78 1.86
C SER A 43 -6.46 19.95 0.89
N ARG A 44 -5.41 20.25 0.11
CA ARG A 44 -5.47 21.22 -0.98
C ARG A 44 -6.25 20.73 -2.20
N PHE A 45 -6.36 19.42 -2.36
CA PHE A 45 -6.99 18.76 -3.52
C PHE A 45 -8.27 18.01 -3.14
N ILE A 46 -8.34 17.54 -1.90
CA ILE A 46 -9.38 16.64 -1.42
C ILE A 46 -9.91 17.18 -0.10
N THR A 47 -11.22 17.25 0.06
CA THR A 47 -11.84 17.59 1.34
C THR A 47 -11.98 16.32 2.17
N PHE A 48 -11.30 16.29 3.32
CA PHE A 48 -11.41 15.21 4.29
C PHE A 48 -12.56 15.49 5.26
N ASP A 49 -13.71 14.93 4.96
CA ASP A 49 -14.86 14.85 5.84
C ASP A 49 -15.54 13.49 5.67
N ASP A 50 -16.45 13.14 6.57
CA ASP A 50 -17.07 11.81 6.64
C ASP A 50 -17.85 11.43 5.38
N ASP A 51 -18.30 12.43 4.61
CA ASP A 51 -19.10 12.20 3.40
C ASP A 51 -18.26 12.19 2.10
N LYS A 52 -16.99 12.64 2.14
CA LYS A 52 -16.17 12.83 0.94
C LYS A 52 -14.96 11.92 0.92
N ALA A 53 -13.96 12.21 1.74
CA ALA A 53 -12.73 11.42 1.78
C ALA A 53 -12.34 11.08 3.22
N ILE A 54 -11.93 9.84 3.44
CA ILE A 54 -11.51 9.32 4.72
C ILE A 54 -10.03 8.97 4.62
N LEU A 55 -9.22 9.43 5.56
CA LEU A 55 -7.86 8.96 5.77
C LEU A 55 -7.90 7.82 6.79
N ALA A 56 -7.89 6.58 6.32
CA ALA A 56 -7.89 5.41 7.18
C ALA A 56 -6.46 5.06 7.63
N ASN A 57 -6.32 4.67 8.91
CA ASN A 57 -5.05 4.22 9.46
C ASN A 57 -5.14 2.70 9.72
N ASN A 58 -4.34 1.91 9.02
CA ASN A 58 -4.38 0.45 9.18
C ASN A 58 -3.85 -0.05 10.52
N ALA A 59 -3.28 0.81 11.36
CA ALA A 59 -3.02 0.48 12.76
C ALA A 59 -4.28 0.08 13.52
N ASP A 60 -5.43 0.65 13.13
CA ASP A 60 -6.72 0.42 13.80
C ASP A 60 -7.20 -1.04 13.69
N TRP A 61 -6.64 -1.80 12.77
CA TRP A 61 -6.94 -3.23 12.62
C TRP A 61 -5.72 -4.14 12.63
N LEU A 62 -4.50 -3.66 12.27
CA LEU A 62 -3.32 -4.52 12.25
C LEU A 62 -2.65 -4.68 13.64
N LEU A 63 -2.62 -3.62 14.47
CA LEU A 63 -1.88 -3.69 15.73
C LEU A 63 -2.52 -4.58 16.80
N ASN A 64 -3.82 -4.79 16.72
CA ASN A 64 -4.57 -5.60 17.67
C ASN A 64 -4.83 -7.04 17.18
N LEU A 65 -4.24 -7.44 16.03
CA LEU A 65 -4.42 -8.78 15.51
C LEU A 65 -3.71 -9.82 16.38
N ASN A 66 -4.45 -10.86 16.75
CA ASN A 66 -3.84 -12.09 17.26
C ASN A 66 -3.24 -12.85 16.07
N TYR A 67 -1.96 -13.18 16.14
CA TYR A 67 -1.23 -13.80 15.03
C TYR A 67 -1.83 -15.16 14.63
N VAL A 68 -2.21 -16.01 15.58
CA VAL A 68 -2.78 -17.33 15.28
C VAL A 68 -4.16 -17.19 14.65
N GLU A 69 -4.98 -16.28 15.15
CA GLU A 69 -6.29 -15.99 14.56
C GLU A 69 -6.16 -15.42 13.15
N PHE A 70 -5.22 -14.51 12.94
CA PHE A 70 -4.92 -13.97 11.60
C PHE A 70 -4.52 -15.06 10.61
N LEU A 71 -3.67 -16.01 11.01
CA LEU A 71 -3.30 -17.14 10.15
C LEU A 71 -4.51 -18.03 9.83
N ARG A 72 -5.38 -18.30 10.80
CA ARG A 72 -6.61 -19.08 10.59
C ARG A 72 -7.61 -18.38 9.68
N GLU A 73 -7.79 -17.09 9.86
CA GLU A 73 -8.82 -16.31 9.18
C GLU A 73 -8.37 -15.81 7.78
N VAL A 74 -7.12 -15.49 7.64
CA VAL A 74 -6.56 -14.86 6.43
C VAL A 74 -5.55 -15.79 5.75
N GLY A 75 -4.58 -16.29 6.49
CA GLY A 75 -3.48 -17.10 5.96
C GLY A 75 -3.95 -18.33 5.15
N VAL A 76 -5.02 -18.98 5.57
CA VAL A 76 -5.60 -20.16 4.87
C VAL A 76 -6.06 -19.85 3.44
N HIS A 77 -6.28 -18.59 3.10
CA HIS A 77 -6.70 -18.18 1.77
C HIS A 77 -5.53 -17.89 0.82
N PHE A 78 -4.30 -17.92 1.33
CA PHE A 78 -3.09 -17.62 0.57
C PHE A 78 -2.29 -18.90 0.30
N SER A 79 -2.09 -19.22 -0.96
CA SER A 79 -1.21 -20.33 -1.36
C SER A 79 0.22 -19.79 -1.53
N VAL A 80 1.16 -20.33 -0.77
CA VAL A 80 2.58 -19.98 -0.87
C VAL A 80 3.09 -20.16 -2.30
N ASN A 81 2.75 -21.28 -2.94
CA ASN A 81 3.17 -21.53 -4.32
C ASN A 81 2.66 -20.45 -5.28
N LYS A 82 1.38 -20.03 -5.14
CA LYS A 82 0.82 -18.95 -5.95
C LYS A 82 1.50 -17.61 -5.64
N MET A 83 1.78 -17.31 -4.38
CA MET A 83 2.45 -16.06 -3.98
C MET A 83 3.86 -15.99 -4.58
N LEU A 84 4.61 -17.08 -4.55
CA LEU A 84 5.98 -17.14 -5.09
C LEU A 84 6.03 -16.94 -6.62
N THR A 85 4.92 -17.11 -7.35
CA THR A 85 4.85 -16.78 -8.78
C THR A 85 4.68 -15.28 -9.06
N ALA A 86 4.35 -14.49 -8.04
CA ALA A 86 4.20 -13.04 -8.20
C ALA A 86 5.54 -12.38 -8.51
N GLU A 87 5.53 -11.43 -9.45
CA GLU A 87 6.75 -10.79 -9.94
C GLU A 87 7.54 -10.08 -8.82
N CYS A 88 6.84 -9.48 -7.86
CA CYS A 88 7.47 -8.84 -6.71
C CYS A 88 8.32 -9.80 -5.86
N TYR A 89 7.95 -11.09 -5.82
CA TYR A 89 8.72 -12.10 -5.08
C TYR A 89 9.80 -12.76 -5.92
N LYS A 90 9.59 -12.99 -7.22
CA LYS A 90 10.60 -13.59 -8.10
C LYS A 90 11.92 -12.84 -8.03
N GLN A 91 11.89 -11.52 -8.17
CA GLN A 91 13.08 -10.67 -8.10
C GLN A 91 13.77 -10.71 -6.72
N ARG A 92 12.98 -10.91 -5.65
CA ARG A 92 13.51 -10.98 -4.29
C ARG A 92 14.09 -12.34 -3.93
N MET A 93 13.56 -13.42 -4.50
CA MET A 93 14.04 -14.79 -4.22
C MET A 93 15.52 -14.97 -4.58
N GLU A 94 16.00 -14.33 -5.63
CA GLU A 94 17.41 -14.38 -6.04
C GLU A 94 18.35 -13.74 -5.01
N ARG A 95 17.86 -12.80 -4.21
CA ARG A 95 18.63 -12.03 -3.21
C ARG A 95 18.31 -12.40 -1.76
N GLY A 96 17.41 -13.34 -1.56
CA GLY A 96 16.90 -13.74 -0.26
C GLY A 96 15.63 -12.96 0.11
N LEU A 97 14.51 -13.69 0.17
CA LEU A 97 13.20 -13.18 0.61
C LEU A 97 13.00 -13.54 2.08
N THR A 98 12.86 -12.55 2.94
CA THR A 98 12.58 -12.80 4.36
C THR A 98 11.10 -13.16 4.56
N PHE A 99 10.81 -13.94 5.60
CA PHE A 99 9.42 -14.24 6.00
C PHE A 99 8.60 -12.97 6.27
N PHE A 100 9.26 -11.96 6.79
CA PHE A 100 8.71 -10.65 7.05
C PHE A 100 8.22 -9.95 5.78
N GLU A 101 9.05 -9.88 4.74
CA GLU A 101 8.69 -9.33 3.43
C GLU A 101 7.61 -10.17 2.74
N PHE A 102 7.67 -11.49 2.91
CA PHE A 102 6.69 -12.40 2.35
C PHE A 102 5.27 -12.16 2.90
N ASN A 103 5.15 -11.82 4.20
CA ASN A 103 3.87 -11.51 4.81
C ASN A 103 3.27 -10.15 4.39
N TYR A 104 4.04 -9.30 3.71
CA TYR A 104 3.55 -7.98 3.31
C TYR A 104 2.29 -8.08 2.42
N MET A 105 2.25 -9.03 1.48
CA MET A 105 1.09 -9.27 0.62
C MET A 105 -0.16 -9.66 1.41
N LEU A 106 -0.01 -10.47 2.46
CA LEU A 106 -1.12 -10.85 3.33
C LEU A 106 -1.69 -9.64 4.07
N MET A 107 -0.80 -8.81 4.63
CA MET A 107 -1.20 -7.63 5.38
C MET A 107 -1.89 -6.60 4.48
N GLN A 108 -1.35 -6.34 3.29
CA GLN A 108 -2.00 -5.42 2.34
C GLN A 108 -3.32 -5.99 1.81
N GLY A 109 -3.41 -7.29 1.55
CA GLY A 109 -4.66 -7.93 1.19
C GLY A 109 -5.72 -7.84 2.30
N TYR A 110 -5.28 -7.93 3.56
CA TYR A 110 -6.15 -7.73 4.71
C TYR A 110 -6.60 -6.27 4.87
N ASP A 111 -5.75 -5.30 4.56
CA ASP A 111 -6.13 -3.88 4.53
C ASP A 111 -7.30 -3.66 3.58
N PHE A 112 -7.26 -4.22 2.37
CA PHE A 112 -8.37 -4.07 1.41
C PHE A 112 -9.65 -4.76 1.94
N LEU A 113 -9.53 -5.91 2.58
CA LEU A 113 -10.68 -6.58 3.23
C LEU A 113 -11.30 -5.69 4.32
N GLU A 114 -10.49 -5.11 5.20
CA GLU A 114 -10.97 -4.23 6.27
C GLU A 114 -11.58 -2.93 5.72
N LEU A 115 -11.01 -2.36 4.67
CA LEU A 115 -11.60 -1.22 3.97
C LEU A 115 -12.95 -1.57 3.34
N ASN A 116 -13.08 -2.77 2.78
CA ASN A 116 -14.36 -3.24 2.26
C ASN A 116 -15.40 -3.42 3.37
N ARG A 117 -15.01 -4.01 4.50
CA ARG A 117 -15.89 -4.25 5.65
C ARG A 117 -16.35 -2.96 6.31
N ARG A 118 -15.42 -2.04 6.57
CA ARG A 118 -15.67 -0.81 7.35
C ARG A 118 -16.30 0.28 6.52
N TYR A 119 -15.88 0.43 5.26
CA TYR A 119 -16.25 1.58 4.42
C TYR A 119 -16.92 1.19 3.10
N GLY A 120 -17.12 -0.10 2.85
CA GLY A 120 -17.72 -0.57 1.60
C GLY A 120 -16.81 -0.34 0.37
N CYS A 121 -15.50 -0.23 0.57
CA CYS A 121 -14.52 -0.02 -0.49
C CYS A 121 -14.52 -1.22 -1.45
N LYS A 122 -14.74 -0.99 -2.74
CA LYS A 122 -14.78 -2.02 -3.78
C LYS A 122 -13.67 -1.91 -4.81
N LEU A 123 -12.96 -0.80 -4.86
CA LEU A 123 -11.89 -0.55 -5.82
C LEU A 123 -10.63 -0.11 -5.08
N GLU A 124 -9.54 -0.84 -5.24
CA GLU A 124 -8.21 -0.44 -4.81
C GLU A 124 -7.40 0.01 -6.03
N MET A 125 -6.70 1.14 -5.89
CA MET A 125 -5.90 1.72 -6.96
C MET A 125 -4.44 1.88 -6.52
N GLY A 126 -3.51 1.71 -7.46
CA GLY A 126 -2.09 1.89 -7.18
C GLY A 126 -1.22 1.95 -8.43
N GLY A 127 0.09 2.00 -8.24
CA GLY A 127 1.04 1.80 -9.33
C GLY A 127 1.05 0.34 -9.79
N ASN A 128 1.53 0.08 -11.00
CA ASN A 128 1.60 -1.28 -11.54
C ASN A 128 2.49 -2.22 -10.71
N ASP A 129 3.42 -1.68 -9.92
CA ASP A 129 4.22 -2.43 -8.95
C ASP A 129 3.38 -3.01 -7.78
N GLN A 130 2.17 -2.48 -7.56
CA GLN A 130 1.24 -2.94 -6.51
C GLN A 130 0.24 -3.99 -7.00
N TRP A 131 0.27 -4.36 -8.27
CA TRP A 131 -0.71 -5.24 -8.89
C TRP A 131 -0.98 -6.53 -8.10
N SER A 132 0.09 -7.25 -7.73
CA SER A 132 -0.03 -8.52 -7.00
C SER A 132 -0.66 -8.36 -5.61
N ASN A 133 -0.33 -7.26 -4.91
CA ASN A 133 -0.89 -6.96 -3.59
C ASN A 133 -2.38 -6.61 -3.67
N ILE A 134 -2.76 -5.79 -4.66
CA ILE A 134 -4.16 -5.39 -4.92
C ILE A 134 -5.01 -6.63 -5.25
N LEU A 135 -4.52 -7.48 -6.17
CA LEU A 135 -5.23 -8.72 -6.53
C LEU A 135 -5.38 -9.66 -5.35
N ALA A 136 -4.38 -9.75 -4.48
CA ALA A 136 -4.44 -10.58 -3.28
C ALA A 136 -5.59 -10.13 -2.36
N GLY A 137 -5.80 -8.83 -2.22
CA GLY A 137 -6.92 -8.27 -1.46
C GLY A 137 -8.28 -8.51 -2.11
N ALA A 138 -8.39 -8.29 -3.43
CA ALA A 138 -9.62 -8.57 -4.16
C ALA A 138 -10.01 -10.06 -4.11
N ASP A 139 -9.04 -10.97 -4.26
CA ASP A 139 -9.25 -12.41 -4.10
C ASP A 139 -9.69 -12.79 -2.67
N LEU A 140 -9.12 -12.14 -1.65
CA LEU A 140 -9.47 -12.37 -0.26
C LEU A 140 -10.92 -11.94 0.02
N ILE A 141 -11.34 -10.76 -0.44
CA ILE A 141 -12.71 -10.26 -0.31
C ILE A 141 -13.68 -11.25 -0.98
N ARG A 142 -13.39 -11.66 -2.21
CA ARG A 142 -14.22 -12.63 -2.92
C ARG A 142 -14.38 -13.96 -2.16
N ARG A 143 -13.29 -14.45 -1.56
CA ARG A 143 -13.31 -15.73 -0.83
C ARG A 143 -14.03 -15.65 0.50
N LYS A 144 -13.81 -14.58 1.26
CA LYS A 144 -14.38 -14.42 2.61
C LYS A 144 -15.76 -13.79 2.60
N GLU A 145 -15.96 -12.72 1.86
CA GLU A 145 -17.20 -11.94 1.90
C GLU A 145 -18.18 -12.32 0.78
N LYS A 146 -17.74 -13.13 -0.21
CA LYS A 146 -18.53 -13.46 -1.41
C LYS A 146 -18.98 -12.20 -2.17
N LYS A 147 -18.18 -11.15 -2.13
CA LYS A 147 -18.42 -9.87 -2.79
C LYS A 147 -17.40 -9.62 -3.88
N ASP A 148 -17.81 -8.82 -4.87
CA ASP A 148 -16.89 -8.35 -5.90
C ASP A 148 -16.04 -7.19 -5.38
N ALA A 149 -14.74 -7.27 -5.70
CA ALA A 149 -13.80 -6.19 -5.50
C ALA A 149 -12.86 -6.12 -6.71
N TYR A 150 -12.39 -4.93 -7.00
CA TYR A 150 -11.68 -4.61 -8.23
C TYR A 150 -10.33 -3.94 -7.93
N GLY A 151 -9.36 -4.14 -8.81
CA GLY A 151 -8.08 -3.48 -8.80
C GLY A 151 -7.88 -2.66 -10.06
N LEU A 152 -7.29 -1.47 -9.92
CA LEU A 152 -6.85 -0.65 -11.04
C LEU A 152 -5.39 -0.24 -10.79
N THR A 153 -4.54 -0.46 -11.79
CA THR A 153 -3.16 0.02 -11.71
C THR A 153 -2.85 0.99 -12.83
N LEU A 154 -2.02 1.97 -12.49
CA LEU A 154 -1.51 2.97 -13.40
C LEU A 154 -0.02 2.75 -13.62
N THR A 155 0.46 3.08 -14.82
CA THR A 155 1.88 3.09 -15.11
C THR A 155 2.59 4.07 -14.19
N LEU A 156 3.71 3.64 -13.61
CA LEU A 156 4.51 4.50 -12.76
C LEU A 156 5.09 5.65 -13.56
N LEU A 157 5.09 6.84 -12.97
CA LEU A 157 5.81 7.98 -13.50
C LEU A 157 7.30 7.68 -13.48
N THR A 158 7.95 7.87 -14.63
CA THR A 158 9.38 7.71 -14.78
C THR A 158 10.00 9.04 -15.23
N ARG A 159 11.26 9.23 -14.88
CA ARG A 159 12.09 10.29 -15.42
C ARG A 159 12.41 10.02 -16.90
N SER A 160 12.99 11.00 -17.58
CA SER A 160 13.44 10.86 -18.99
C SER A 160 14.48 9.74 -19.19
N ASP A 161 15.23 9.38 -18.13
CA ASP A 161 16.17 8.26 -18.11
C ASP A 161 15.52 6.89 -17.84
N GLY A 162 14.20 6.83 -17.73
CA GLY A 162 13.43 5.60 -17.44
C GLY A 162 13.40 5.19 -15.96
N VAL A 163 14.07 5.93 -15.10
CA VAL A 163 14.09 5.62 -13.65
C VAL A 163 12.76 6.05 -13.01
N LYS A 164 12.18 5.18 -12.16
CA LYS A 164 10.95 5.47 -11.41
C LYS A 164 11.08 6.78 -10.63
N MET A 165 10.15 7.72 -10.85
CA MET A 165 9.99 8.88 -9.99
C MET A 165 9.58 8.44 -8.60
N GLY A 166 10.24 8.99 -7.55
CA GLY A 166 9.91 8.64 -6.18
C GLY A 166 10.93 9.16 -5.19
N LYS A 167 11.11 8.47 -4.10
CA LYS A 167 11.84 8.82 -2.87
C LYS A 167 13.36 9.09 -3.04
N THR A 168 13.80 9.65 -4.14
CA THR A 168 15.19 10.00 -4.40
C THR A 168 15.42 11.50 -4.26
N MET A 169 16.60 11.91 -3.80
CA MET A 169 16.97 13.32 -3.67
C MET A 169 16.97 14.09 -4.99
N ALA A 170 16.97 13.40 -6.13
CA ALA A 170 16.88 13.98 -7.46
C ALA A 170 15.71 13.32 -8.22
N GLY A 171 14.63 14.07 -8.48
CA GLY A 171 13.55 13.64 -9.35
C GLY A 171 12.22 13.25 -8.67
N ALA A 172 11.93 13.79 -7.50
CA ALA A 172 10.60 13.74 -6.92
C ALA A 172 9.76 14.93 -7.41
N VAL A 173 8.51 14.68 -7.78
CA VAL A 173 7.53 15.76 -7.97
C VAL A 173 6.98 16.13 -6.60
N TRP A 174 7.26 17.36 -6.17
CA TRP A 174 6.80 17.87 -4.90
C TRP A 174 5.39 18.46 -5.04
N LEU A 175 4.46 18.07 -4.22
CA LEU A 175 3.11 18.67 -4.15
C LEU A 175 3.18 20.04 -3.44
N CYS A 176 4.11 20.90 -3.84
CA CYS A 176 4.31 22.24 -3.30
C CYS A 176 4.03 23.28 -4.39
N LEU A 177 3.24 24.31 -4.07
CA LEU A 177 2.86 25.36 -5.02
C LEU A 177 4.03 26.16 -5.62
N LEU A 178 5.20 26.13 -4.98
CA LEU A 178 6.39 26.87 -5.44
C LEU A 178 7.25 26.09 -6.44
N TYR A 179 7.02 24.77 -6.62
CA TYR A 179 7.89 23.91 -7.43
C TYR A 179 7.29 23.47 -8.77
N THR A 180 6.03 23.78 -9.03
CA THR A 180 5.36 23.35 -10.26
C THR A 180 5.61 24.27 -11.45
N SER A 181 6.19 25.45 -11.25
CA SER A 181 6.49 26.39 -12.34
C SER A 181 7.87 26.19 -12.97
N ASP A 182 8.85 25.66 -12.23
CA ASP A 182 10.24 25.57 -12.69
C ASP A 182 10.63 24.17 -13.22
N ALA A 183 9.72 23.22 -13.21
CA ALA A 183 9.98 21.87 -13.71
C ALA A 183 9.55 21.66 -15.17
N ALA A 184 9.14 22.73 -15.86
CA ALA A 184 8.66 22.69 -17.24
C ALA A 184 9.62 23.29 -18.28
N ASP A 185 10.85 23.72 -17.87
CA ASP A 185 11.92 24.18 -18.76
C ASP A 185 13.03 23.14 -18.91
#